data_c1cd2eb5d1da668a66199d902c7f87ad
#
_entry.id   c1cd2eb5d1da668a66199d902c7f87ad
#
_cell.length_a   1.000
_cell.length_b   1.000
_cell.length_c   1.000
_cell.angle_alpha   90.00
_cell.angle_beta   90.00
_cell.angle_gamma   90.00
#
_symmetry.space_group_name_H-M   'P 1'
#
loop_
_entity.id
_entity.type
_entity.pdbx_description
1 polymer ?
#
loop_
_entity_poly.entity_id
_entity_poly.type
_entity_poly.pdbx_seq_one_letter_code
_entity_poly.pdbx_strand_id
1 'polypeptide(L)'
;MTKQQRINAFVKLGELLQKQPEDLTQIIQLAQHRNPWYTVKNIEKACHAIFSNLTADKLNHWLQGYPDIESAKTVGLILAGNIPLVGFHDILCVLISGFKAKIKLSSDDAGLTTYILNRLKQIEPAFEPAFEIVDRLKDFDLVIATGSNNTARYFDYYFGAKPHIIRRNRNSVAVITGQESSAQ
;
A
#
# COMPACT_ATOMS: atom_id res chain seq x y z
N MET A 1 14.79 -8.09 11.10
CA MET A 1 15.38 -7.47 9.87
C MET A 1 15.88 -6.07 10.18
N THR A 2 17.10 -5.73 9.77
CA THR A 2 17.60 -4.36 9.85
C THR A 2 16.85 -3.43 8.88
N LYS A 3 16.88 -2.12 9.14
CA LYS A 3 16.30 -1.10 8.24
C LYS A 3 16.87 -1.21 6.82
N GLN A 4 18.19 -1.45 6.70
CA GLN A 4 18.82 -1.58 5.39
C GLN A 4 18.35 -2.83 4.62
N GLN A 5 18.13 -3.94 5.31
CA GLN A 5 17.57 -5.14 4.68
C GLN A 5 16.15 -4.89 4.15
N ARG A 6 15.31 -4.18 4.93
CA ARG A 6 13.97 -3.79 4.49
C ARG A 6 14.02 -2.87 3.27
N ILE A 7 14.87 -1.85 3.28
CA ILE A 7 15.09 -0.95 2.13
C ILE A 7 15.50 -1.75 0.89
N ASN A 8 16.51 -2.60 1.02
CA ASN A 8 17.01 -3.41 -0.10
C ASN A 8 15.95 -4.33 -0.70
N ALA A 9 15.08 -4.90 0.13
CA ALA A 9 13.98 -5.73 -0.34
C ALA A 9 12.95 -4.92 -1.15
N PHE A 10 12.58 -3.73 -0.68
CA PHE A 10 11.66 -2.86 -1.44
C PHE A 10 12.29 -2.31 -2.72
N VAL A 11 13.59 -2.03 -2.74
CA VAL A 11 14.32 -1.67 -3.97
C VAL A 11 14.25 -2.80 -4.99
N LYS A 12 14.60 -4.02 -4.59
CA LYS A 12 14.49 -5.21 -5.46
C LYS A 12 13.07 -5.45 -5.95
N LEU A 13 12.07 -5.22 -5.09
CA LEU A 13 10.67 -5.30 -5.49
C LEU A 13 10.35 -4.27 -6.57
N GLY A 14 10.77 -3.01 -6.41
CA GLY A 14 10.62 -1.96 -7.41
C GLY A 14 11.24 -2.32 -8.75
N GLU A 15 12.49 -2.79 -8.73
CA GLU A 15 13.23 -3.24 -9.92
C GLU A 15 12.54 -4.41 -10.64
N LEU A 16 12.04 -5.40 -9.87
CA LEU A 16 11.32 -6.54 -10.43
C LEU A 16 10.04 -6.09 -11.14
N LEU A 17 9.25 -5.27 -10.46
CA LEU A 17 7.93 -4.88 -10.94
C LEU A 17 7.99 -3.85 -12.09
N GLN A 18 9.05 -3.04 -12.16
CA GLN A 18 9.31 -2.16 -13.31
C GLN A 18 9.56 -2.94 -14.61
N LYS A 19 10.07 -4.16 -14.52
CA LYS A 19 10.28 -5.04 -15.68
C LYS A 19 9.00 -5.66 -16.23
N GLN A 20 7.86 -5.43 -15.55
CA GLN A 20 6.55 -5.98 -15.91
C GLN A 20 6.60 -7.49 -16.22
N PRO A 21 6.95 -8.34 -15.25
CA PRO A 21 7.00 -9.77 -15.47
C PRO A 21 5.65 -10.30 -15.98
N GLU A 22 5.69 -11.38 -16.76
CA GLU A 22 4.50 -11.91 -17.45
C GLU A 22 3.32 -12.19 -16.53
N ASP A 23 3.57 -12.73 -15.35
CA ASP A 23 2.52 -13.01 -14.35
C ASP A 23 1.89 -11.74 -13.78
N LEU A 24 2.62 -10.61 -13.67
CA LEU A 24 2.03 -9.31 -13.34
C LEU A 24 1.11 -8.85 -14.48
N THR A 25 1.55 -9.00 -15.74
CA THR A 25 0.76 -8.63 -16.90
C THR A 25 -0.56 -9.41 -16.96
N GLN A 26 -0.53 -10.71 -16.65
CA GLN A 26 -1.73 -11.55 -16.57
C GLN A 26 -2.70 -11.07 -15.47
N ILE A 27 -2.19 -10.74 -14.29
CA ILE A 27 -3.00 -10.21 -13.18
C ILE A 27 -3.62 -8.86 -13.55
N ILE A 28 -2.87 -7.97 -14.21
CA ILE A 28 -3.37 -6.67 -14.68
C ILE A 28 -4.54 -6.86 -15.65
N GLN A 29 -4.43 -7.79 -16.60
CA GLN A 29 -5.52 -8.08 -17.54
C GLN A 29 -6.76 -8.65 -16.84
N LEU A 30 -6.58 -9.52 -15.85
CA LEU A 30 -7.68 -10.12 -15.09
C LEU A 30 -8.33 -9.13 -14.13
N ALA A 31 -7.61 -8.14 -13.63
CA ALA A 31 -8.09 -7.19 -12.64
C ALA A 31 -9.27 -6.36 -13.16
N GLN A 32 -9.27 -5.99 -14.44
CA GLN A 32 -10.36 -5.23 -15.07
C GLN A 32 -11.69 -6.00 -15.07
N HIS A 33 -11.68 -7.32 -15.17
CA HIS A 33 -12.88 -8.14 -15.10
C HIS A 33 -13.48 -8.19 -13.69
N ARG A 34 -12.65 -7.99 -12.66
CA ARG A 34 -13.10 -8.00 -11.25
C ARG A 34 -13.53 -6.61 -10.78
N ASN A 35 -12.89 -5.56 -11.29
CA ASN A 35 -13.20 -4.19 -10.95
C ASN A 35 -13.12 -3.31 -12.21
N PRO A 36 -14.24 -2.79 -12.74
CA PRO A 36 -14.25 -1.97 -13.97
C PRO A 36 -13.42 -0.69 -13.88
N TRP A 37 -13.14 -0.17 -12.68
CA TRP A 37 -12.27 0.99 -12.49
C TRP A 37 -10.78 0.65 -12.65
N TYR A 38 -10.43 -0.64 -12.63
CA TYR A 38 -9.08 -1.15 -12.77
C TYR A 38 -8.73 -1.39 -14.24
N THR A 39 -8.87 -0.33 -15.06
CA THR A 39 -8.39 -0.43 -16.45
C THR A 39 -6.88 -0.67 -16.47
N VAL A 40 -6.40 -1.38 -17.50
CA VAL A 40 -4.96 -1.65 -17.69
C VAL A 40 -4.17 -0.36 -17.54
N LYS A 41 -4.57 0.72 -18.21
CA LYS A 41 -3.92 2.05 -18.14
C LYS A 41 -3.84 2.61 -16.71
N ASN A 42 -4.91 2.48 -15.92
CA ASN A 42 -4.94 2.97 -14.54
C ASN A 42 -4.01 2.16 -13.64
N ILE A 43 -3.98 0.83 -13.83
CA ILE A 43 -3.10 -0.05 -13.07
C ILE A 43 -1.63 0.24 -13.41
N GLU A 44 -1.30 0.32 -14.69
CA GLU A 44 0.06 0.64 -15.15
C GLU A 44 0.54 1.99 -14.62
N LYS A 45 -0.34 3.01 -14.65
CA LYS A 45 -0.03 4.33 -14.07
C LYS A 45 0.23 4.24 -12.57
N ALA A 46 -0.59 3.50 -11.81
CA ALA A 46 -0.39 3.29 -10.38
C ALA A 46 0.91 2.52 -10.10
N CYS A 47 1.16 1.45 -10.83
CA CYS A 47 2.39 0.67 -10.76
C CYS A 47 3.63 1.54 -11.00
N HIS A 48 3.64 2.29 -12.10
CA HIS A 48 4.75 3.19 -12.43
C HIS A 48 4.99 4.23 -11.32
N ALA A 49 3.94 4.87 -10.82
CA ALA A 49 4.04 5.87 -9.75
C ALA A 49 4.61 5.30 -8.45
N ILE A 50 4.25 4.07 -8.09
CA ILE A 50 4.73 3.40 -6.88
C ILE A 50 6.17 2.93 -7.09
N PHE A 51 6.43 2.16 -8.13
CA PHE A 51 7.71 1.47 -8.30
C PHE A 51 8.85 2.44 -8.60
N SER A 52 8.59 3.54 -9.30
CA SER A 52 9.58 4.61 -9.52
C SER A 52 10.04 5.30 -8.22
N ASN A 53 9.31 5.11 -7.12
CA ASN A 53 9.68 5.63 -5.80
C ASN A 53 10.41 4.58 -4.93
N LEU A 54 10.45 3.32 -5.34
CA LEU A 54 11.17 2.25 -4.63
C LEU A 54 12.63 2.16 -5.08
N THR A 55 13.35 3.27 -5.03
CA THR A 55 14.79 3.32 -5.34
C THR A 55 15.61 3.51 -4.06
N ALA A 56 16.87 3.05 -4.08
CA ALA A 56 17.74 3.14 -2.91
C ALA A 56 17.89 4.60 -2.44
N ASP A 57 18.12 5.54 -3.35
CA ASP A 57 18.30 6.96 -3.01
C ASP A 57 17.06 7.55 -2.37
N LYS A 58 15.87 7.33 -2.95
CA LYS A 58 14.62 7.86 -2.42
C LYS A 58 14.26 7.27 -1.07
N LEU A 59 14.39 5.95 -0.91
CA LEU A 59 14.06 5.29 0.36
C LEU A 59 15.06 5.65 1.46
N ASN A 60 16.36 5.70 1.17
CA ASN A 60 17.36 6.13 2.15
C ASN A 60 17.16 7.60 2.55
N HIS A 61 16.93 8.49 1.59
CA HIS A 61 16.64 9.90 1.87
C HIS A 61 15.39 10.07 2.74
N TRP A 62 14.31 9.36 2.40
CA TRP A 62 13.07 9.41 3.17
C TRP A 62 13.25 8.92 4.61
N LEU A 63 14.04 7.86 4.80
CA LEU A 63 14.19 7.20 6.09
C LEU A 63 15.38 7.69 6.92
N GLN A 64 16.18 8.63 6.44
CA GLN A 64 17.41 9.09 7.12
C GLN A 64 17.14 9.64 8.53
N GLY A 65 15.99 10.32 8.73
CA GLY A 65 15.60 10.92 10.01
C GLY A 65 14.90 9.97 10.98
N TYR A 66 14.65 8.69 10.58
CA TYR A 66 13.94 7.73 11.41
C TYR A 66 14.89 6.68 11.98
N PRO A 67 14.71 6.27 13.26
CA PRO A 67 15.56 5.24 13.87
C PRO A 67 15.39 3.88 13.19
N ASP A 68 16.42 3.03 13.28
CA ASP A 68 16.29 1.61 12.94
C ASP A 68 15.64 0.91 14.13
N ILE A 69 14.41 0.47 13.95
CA ILE A 69 13.67 -0.27 14.97
C ILE A 69 13.22 -1.62 14.41
N GLU A 70 13.13 -2.59 15.30
CA GLU A 70 12.43 -3.84 15.07
C GLU A 70 11.37 -3.96 16.15
N SER A 71 10.10 -3.75 15.77
CA SER A 71 8.99 -3.68 16.71
C SER A 71 8.24 -5.01 16.77
N ALA A 72 7.94 -5.46 17.98
CA ALA A 72 7.01 -6.57 18.18
C ALA A 72 5.54 -6.16 17.96
N LYS A 73 5.25 -4.84 17.90
CA LYS A 73 3.87 -4.32 17.73
C LYS A 73 3.35 -4.61 16.33
N THR A 74 2.06 -4.93 16.29
CA THR A 74 1.32 -5.22 15.08
C THR A 74 0.40 -4.05 14.71
N VAL A 75 0.53 -3.57 13.49
CA VAL A 75 -0.35 -2.56 12.90
C VAL A 75 -1.46 -3.27 12.12
N GLY A 76 -2.70 -2.99 12.48
CA GLY A 76 -3.85 -3.37 11.66
C GLY A 76 -4.02 -2.40 10.50
N LEU A 77 -4.11 -2.92 9.29
CA LEU A 77 -4.37 -2.14 8.09
C LEU A 77 -5.72 -2.49 7.51
N ILE A 78 -6.61 -1.51 7.35
CA ILE A 78 -7.86 -1.64 6.58
C ILE A 78 -7.71 -0.76 5.35
N LEU A 79 -7.57 -1.40 4.20
CA LEU A 79 -7.21 -0.72 2.97
C LEU A 79 -8.45 -0.44 2.12
N ALA A 80 -8.47 0.72 1.48
CA ALA A 80 -9.39 1.00 0.40
C ALA A 80 -8.98 0.24 -0.88
N GLY A 81 -9.90 0.07 -1.81
CA GLY A 81 -9.68 -0.62 -3.08
C GLY A 81 -10.34 0.08 -4.27
N ASN A 82 -10.75 1.33 -4.10
CA ASN A 82 -11.43 2.10 -5.14
C ASN A 82 -10.53 2.51 -6.31
N ILE A 83 -9.22 2.56 -6.10
CA ILE A 83 -8.23 2.78 -7.15
C ILE A 83 -7.07 1.76 -6.98
N PRO A 84 -6.38 1.40 -8.08
CA PRO A 84 -5.33 0.39 -8.02
C PRO A 84 -4.24 0.74 -7.01
N LEU A 85 -3.91 -0.24 -6.14
CA LEU A 85 -2.79 -0.17 -5.18
C LEU A 85 -2.84 1.02 -4.20
N VAL A 86 -4.00 1.63 -3.97
CA VAL A 86 -4.15 2.79 -3.09
C VAL A 86 -3.66 2.54 -1.66
N GLY A 87 -3.75 1.31 -1.18
CA GLY A 87 -3.29 0.91 0.15
C GLY A 87 -1.80 0.58 0.24
N PHE A 88 -1.07 0.52 -0.89
CA PHE A 88 0.32 0.08 -0.87
C PHE A 88 1.23 1.00 -0.07
N HIS A 89 0.97 2.32 -0.08
CA HIS A 89 1.75 3.27 0.71
C HIS A 89 1.69 2.97 2.22
N ASP A 90 0.53 2.61 2.74
CA ASP A 90 0.39 2.25 4.16
C ASP A 90 1.14 0.95 4.50
N ILE A 91 1.07 -0.03 3.60
CA ILE A 91 1.84 -1.28 3.73
C ILE A 91 3.34 -0.97 3.75
N LEU A 92 3.81 -0.17 2.79
CA LEU A 92 5.21 0.24 2.71
C LEU A 92 5.66 0.93 4.01
N CYS A 93 4.90 1.94 4.48
CA CYS A 93 5.22 2.67 5.70
C CYS A 93 5.37 1.74 6.91
N VAL A 94 4.44 0.82 7.10
CA VAL A 94 4.45 -0.10 8.24
C VAL A 94 5.62 -1.08 8.17
N LEU A 95 5.79 -1.74 7.04
CA LEU A 95 6.81 -2.80 6.90
C LEU A 95 8.23 -2.23 6.86
N ILE A 96 8.46 -1.12 6.16
CA ILE A 96 9.80 -0.52 6.07
C ILE A 96 10.24 0.08 7.41
N SER A 97 9.29 0.52 8.23
CA SER A 97 9.56 1.03 9.59
C SER A 97 9.82 -0.07 10.62
N GLY A 98 9.69 -1.35 10.26
CA GLY A 98 9.99 -2.48 11.13
C GLY A 98 8.85 -2.94 12.04
N PHE A 99 7.62 -2.53 11.76
CA PHE A 99 6.41 -3.05 12.41
C PHE A 99 5.90 -4.31 11.71
N LYS A 100 5.12 -5.12 12.44
CA LYS A 100 4.32 -6.18 11.84
C LYS A 100 3.01 -5.62 11.30
N ALA A 101 2.42 -6.29 10.30
CA ALA A 101 1.15 -5.87 9.72
C ALA A 101 0.13 -7.00 9.67
N LYS A 102 -1.12 -6.72 10.07
CA LYS A 102 -2.30 -7.51 9.71
C LYS A 102 -3.10 -6.72 8.70
N ILE A 103 -3.22 -7.25 7.49
CA ILE A 103 -3.71 -6.50 6.33
C ILE A 103 -5.07 -7.04 5.92
N LYS A 104 -6.11 -6.22 6.11
CA LYS A 104 -7.43 -6.48 5.55
C LYS A 104 -7.56 -5.73 4.23
N LEU A 105 -7.54 -6.49 3.14
CA LEU A 105 -7.74 -5.95 1.80
C LEU A 105 -9.21 -5.57 1.56
N SER A 106 -9.43 -4.66 0.63
CA SER A 106 -10.76 -4.44 0.06
C SER A 106 -11.14 -5.62 -0.86
N SER A 107 -12.43 -5.92 -0.94
CA SER A 107 -12.96 -6.85 -1.96
C SER A 107 -12.63 -6.39 -3.39
N ASP A 108 -12.43 -5.10 -3.58
CA ASP A 108 -12.20 -4.47 -4.88
C ASP A 108 -10.73 -4.48 -5.32
N ASP A 109 -9.81 -4.99 -4.49
CA ASP A 109 -8.34 -5.00 -4.75
C ASP A 109 -7.93 -5.84 -5.98
N ALA A 110 -8.80 -6.70 -6.44
CA ALA A 110 -8.61 -7.54 -7.63
C ALA A 110 -7.34 -8.45 -7.61
N GLY A 111 -6.70 -8.61 -6.45
CA GLY A 111 -5.54 -9.48 -6.24
C GLY A 111 -4.17 -8.83 -6.49
N LEU A 112 -4.13 -7.56 -6.89
CA LEU A 112 -2.88 -6.84 -7.15
C LEU A 112 -2.00 -6.71 -5.92
N THR A 113 -2.57 -6.31 -4.77
CA THR A 113 -1.82 -6.17 -3.52
C THR A 113 -1.30 -7.52 -3.03
N THR A 114 -2.11 -8.57 -3.12
CA THR A 114 -1.68 -9.93 -2.76
C THR A 114 -0.49 -10.38 -3.60
N TYR A 115 -0.52 -10.13 -4.91
CA TYR A 115 0.59 -10.45 -5.79
C TYR A 115 1.88 -9.75 -5.36
N ILE A 116 1.84 -8.44 -5.13
CA ILE A 116 3.01 -7.66 -4.72
C ILE A 116 3.58 -8.15 -3.39
N LEU A 117 2.73 -8.45 -2.42
CA LEU A 117 3.14 -8.95 -1.11
C LEU A 117 3.79 -10.34 -1.21
N ASN A 118 3.28 -11.22 -2.06
CA ASN A 118 3.90 -12.52 -2.32
C ASN A 118 5.27 -12.37 -2.98
N ARG A 119 5.43 -11.41 -3.91
CA ARG A 119 6.75 -11.09 -4.49
C ARG A 119 7.72 -10.57 -3.44
N LEU A 120 7.26 -9.73 -2.52
CA LEU A 120 8.11 -9.24 -1.42
C LEU A 120 8.64 -10.39 -0.55
N LYS A 121 7.78 -11.37 -0.20
CA LYS A 121 8.20 -12.58 0.55
C LYS A 121 9.20 -13.43 -0.23
N GLN A 122 9.04 -13.56 -1.54
CA GLN A 122 9.99 -14.30 -2.40
C GLN A 122 11.35 -13.62 -2.48
N ILE A 123 11.37 -12.27 -2.52
CA ILE A 123 12.61 -11.47 -2.57
C ILE A 123 13.36 -11.52 -1.24
N GLU A 124 12.62 -11.45 -0.14
CA GLU A 124 13.17 -11.43 1.22
C GLU A 124 12.27 -12.28 2.14
N PRO A 125 12.61 -13.57 2.35
CA PRO A 125 11.80 -14.47 3.17
C PRO A 125 11.61 -14.04 4.62
N ALA A 126 12.46 -13.16 5.15
CA ALA A 126 12.29 -12.59 6.48
C ALA A 126 11.03 -11.71 6.62
N PHE A 127 10.34 -11.40 5.52
CA PHE A 127 9.00 -10.80 5.56
C PHE A 127 7.89 -11.81 5.83
N GLU A 128 8.14 -13.13 5.76
CA GLU A 128 7.09 -14.13 6.00
C GLU A 128 6.36 -13.95 7.35
N PRO A 129 7.06 -13.78 8.49
CA PRO A 129 6.42 -13.50 9.77
C PRO A 129 6.07 -12.01 9.98
N ALA A 130 6.42 -11.12 9.05
CA ALA A 130 6.25 -9.69 9.24
C ALA A 130 4.84 -9.21 8.88
N PHE A 131 4.11 -9.93 8.03
CA PHE A 131 2.73 -9.57 7.71
C PHE A 131 1.84 -10.77 7.38
N GLU A 132 0.56 -10.58 7.60
CA GLU A 132 -0.51 -11.54 7.33
C GLU A 132 -1.69 -10.82 6.64
N ILE A 133 -2.24 -11.42 5.60
CA ILE A 133 -3.50 -10.99 4.99
C ILE A 133 -4.64 -11.69 5.72
N VAL A 134 -5.61 -10.89 6.22
CA VAL A 134 -6.70 -11.39 7.06
C VAL A 134 -8.06 -10.96 6.55
N ASP A 135 -9.07 -11.81 6.73
CA ASP A 135 -10.46 -11.46 6.42
C ASP A 135 -11.07 -10.56 7.50
N ARG A 136 -10.65 -10.73 8.74
CA ARG A 136 -11.11 -9.95 9.89
C ARG A 136 -9.92 -9.49 10.73
N LEU A 137 -9.88 -8.18 11.00
CA LEU A 137 -8.82 -7.60 11.82
C LEU A 137 -9.01 -7.90 13.30
N LYS A 138 -8.06 -8.60 13.91
CA LYS A 138 -8.00 -8.92 15.34
C LYS A 138 -6.55 -8.88 15.82
N ASP A 139 -6.35 -8.75 17.14
CA ASP A 139 -5.03 -8.84 17.80
C ASP A 139 -3.98 -7.92 17.16
N PHE A 140 -4.23 -6.62 17.22
CA PHE A 140 -3.35 -5.54 16.78
C PHE A 140 -3.21 -4.48 17.86
N ASP A 141 -2.10 -3.74 17.84
CA ASP A 141 -1.78 -2.69 18.81
C ASP A 141 -2.27 -1.32 18.36
N LEU A 142 -2.20 -1.03 17.09
CA LEU A 142 -2.63 0.23 16.47
C LEU A 142 -3.24 -0.06 15.10
N VAL A 143 -4.01 0.88 14.57
CA VAL A 143 -4.69 0.67 13.28
C VAL A 143 -4.56 1.88 12.36
N ILE A 144 -4.38 1.61 11.07
CA ILE A 144 -4.54 2.57 9.99
C ILE A 144 -5.72 2.08 9.14
N ALA A 145 -6.77 2.88 9.08
CA ALA A 145 -7.97 2.52 8.34
C ALA A 145 -8.35 3.62 7.35
N THR A 146 -8.61 3.22 6.11
CA THR A 146 -9.01 4.13 5.04
C THR A 146 -10.39 3.73 4.52
N GLY A 147 -11.32 4.68 4.49
CA GLY A 147 -12.68 4.45 4.01
C GLY A 147 -13.44 5.74 3.71
N SER A 148 -14.71 5.58 3.32
CA SER A 148 -15.62 6.70 3.15
C SER A 148 -15.93 7.38 4.49
N ASN A 149 -16.50 8.60 4.45
CA ASN A 149 -16.96 9.27 5.67
C ASN A 149 -17.97 8.43 6.46
N ASN A 150 -18.82 7.67 5.78
CA ASN A 150 -19.75 6.76 6.43
C ASN A 150 -19.04 5.58 7.11
N THR A 151 -18.10 4.97 6.42
CA THR A 151 -17.30 3.85 6.96
C THR A 151 -16.43 4.30 8.14
N ALA A 152 -15.91 5.52 8.11
CA ALA A 152 -15.08 6.07 9.17
C ALA A 152 -15.78 6.13 10.53
N ARG A 153 -17.12 6.35 10.57
CA ARG A 153 -17.89 6.31 11.81
C ARG A 153 -17.82 4.94 12.49
N TYR A 154 -17.83 3.87 11.71
CA TYR A 154 -17.66 2.51 12.22
C TYR A 154 -16.23 2.28 12.71
N PHE A 155 -15.24 2.82 12.01
CA PHE A 155 -13.85 2.73 12.44
C PHE A 155 -13.62 3.48 13.76
N ASP A 156 -14.17 4.68 13.90
CA ASP A 156 -14.11 5.43 15.17
C ASP A 156 -14.74 4.62 16.33
N TYR A 157 -15.86 3.97 16.08
CA TYR A 157 -16.54 3.15 17.08
C TYR A 157 -15.74 1.89 17.46
N TYR A 158 -15.23 1.15 16.48
CA TYR A 158 -14.55 -0.13 16.75
C TYR A 158 -13.08 0.04 17.17
N PHE A 159 -12.42 1.11 16.75
CA PHE A 159 -10.97 1.27 16.92
C PHE A 159 -10.58 2.49 17.74
N GLY A 160 -11.52 3.36 18.11
CA GLY A 160 -11.25 4.61 18.82
C GLY A 160 -10.55 4.45 20.19
N ALA A 161 -10.66 3.26 20.80
CA ALA A 161 -9.98 2.96 22.07
C ALA A 161 -8.48 2.61 21.91
N LYS A 162 -7.99 2.43 20.67
CA LYS A 162 -6.58 2.11 20.36
C LYS A 162 -5.94 3.28 19.60
N PRO A 163 -4.60 3.41 19.62
CA PRO A 163 -3.91 4.34 18.72
C PRO A 163 -4.32 4.09 17.28
N HIS A 164 -4.76 5.13 16.57
CA HIS A 164 -5.31 4.96 15.23
C HIS A 164 -5.03 6.14 14.31
N ILE A 165 -5.01 5.86 13.01
CA ILE A 165 -5.10 6.82 11.92
C ILE A 165 -6.30 6.43 11.08
N ILE A 166 -7.39 7.20 11.16
CA ILE A 166 -8.59 6.97 10.36
C ILE A 166 -8.64 8.02 9.26
N ARG A 167 -8.48 7.57 8.01
CA ARG A 167 -8.58 8.42 6.82
C ARG A 167 -9.98 8.34 6.24
N ARG A 168 -10.52 9.52 5.98
CA ARG A 168 -11.86 9.73 5.42
C ARG A 168 -11.77 10.14 3.96
N ASN A 169 -12.91 10.45 3.36
CA ASN A 169 -12.96 11.01 2.00
C ASN A 169 -12.03 12.22 1.91
N ARG A 170 -11.34 12.31 0.77
CA ARG A 170 -10.53 13.46 0.42
C ARG A 170 -11.13 14.12 -0.80
N ASN A 171 -11.05 15.45 -0.85
CA ASN A 171 -11.45 16.26 -1.98
C ASN A 171 -10.19 16.78 -2.67
N SER A 172 -10.24 16.89 -3.99
CA SER A 172 -9.27 17.64 -4.77
C SER A 172 -9.81 19.02 -5.07
N VAL A 173 -8.92 19.97 -5.32
CA VAL A 173 -9.24 21.33 -5.72
C VAL A 173 -8.56 21.60 -7.05
N ALA A 174 -9.29 22.18 -7.99
CA ALA A 174 -8.71 22.73 -9.20
C ALA A 174 -8.66 24.26 -9.06
N VAL A 175 -7.51 24.85 -9.38
CA VAL A 175 -7.35 26.31 -9.47
C VAL A 175 -7.39 26.67 -10.95
N ILE A 176 -8.38 27.45 -11.33
CA ILE A 176 -8.54 27.95 -12.69
C ILE A 176 -8.06 29.40 -12.71
N THR A 177 -7.01 29.66 -13.46
CA THR A 177 -6.35 30.97 -13.54
C THR A 177 -6.89 31.83 -14.69
N GLY A 178 -7.65 31.23 -15.63
CA GLY A 178 -8.11 31.84 -16.84
C GLY A 178 -7.11 31.84 -18.00
N GLN A 179 -5.98 31.15 -17.79
CA GLN A 179 -4.91 31.01 -18.79
C GLN A 179 -4.77 29.58 -19.33
N GLU A 180 -5.69 28.70 -18.94
CA GLU A 180 -5.70 27.31 -19.34
C GLU A 180 -5.96 27.17 -20.85
N SER A 181 -5.27 26.22 -21.48
CA SER A 181 -5.57 25.82 -22.86
C SER A 181 -6.77 24.87 -22.90
N SER A 182 -7.39 24.74 -24.08
CA SER A 182 -8.52 23.82 -24.29
C SER A 182 -8.18 22.33 -24.02
N ALA A 183 -6.90 22.02 -23.82
CA ALA A 183 -6.41 20.66 -23.52
C ALA A 183 -6.16 20.41 -22.03
N GLN A 184 -6.30 21.42 -21.20
CA GLN A 184 -6.18 21.37 -19.74
C GLN A 184 -7.54 21.30 -19.07
#